data_6c8e1bb77031d2da23862af763472deb
#
_entry.id   6c8e1bb77031d2da23862af763472deb
#
_cell.length_a   1.000
_cell.length_b   1.000
_cell.length_c   1.000
_cell.angle_alpha   90.00
_cell.angle_beta   90.00
_cell.angle_gamma   90.00
#
_symmetry.space_group_name_H-M   'P 1'
#
loop_
_entity.id
_entity.type
_entity.pdbx_description
1 polymer ?
#
loop_
_entity_poly.entity_id
_entity_poly.type
_entity_poly.pdbx_seq_one_letter_code
_entity_poly.pdbx_strand_id
1 'polypeptide(L)' 'MTPAAPRALIAEDEPLLAAALQQELRAAWPELQIAATVGDGLSAVQQALALQPDVLFFDIRMPGQ' A
#
# COMPACT_ATOMS: atom_id res chain seq x y z
N MET A 1 -26.82 4.35 -3.41
CA MET A 1 -25.82 3.60 -2.64
C MET A 1 -24.43 4.13 -2.97
N THR A 2 -23.64 4.42 -1.96
CA THR A 2 -22.28 4.92 -2.14
C THR A 2 -21.32 3.76 -2.36
N PRO A 3 -20.50 3.77 -3.42
CA PRO A 3 -19.52 2.70 -3.58
C PRO A 3 -18.51 2.71 -2.45
N ALA A 4 -17.96 1.55 -2.16
CA ALA A 4 -16.92 1.43 -1.15
C ALA A 4 -15.68 2.21 -1.58
N ALA A 5 -14.99 2.81 -0.62
CA ALA A 5 -13.75 3.51 -0.91
C ALA A 5 -12.70 2.54 -1.44
N PRO A 6 -11.86 2.96 -2.39
CA PRO A 6 -10.78 2.09 -2.86
C PRO A 6 -9.77 1.83 -1.75
N ARG A 7 -9.22 0.64 -1.73
CA ARG A 7 -8.28 0.19 -0.71
C ARG A 7 -6.94 -0.09 -1.34
N ALA A 8 -5.88 0.30 -0.64
CA ALA A 8 -4.52 0.17 -1.15
C ALA A 8 -3.64 -0.62 -0.20
N LEU A 9 -2.70 -1.35 -0.77
CA LEU A 9 -1.60 -1.98 -0.05
C LEU A 9 -0.30 -1.31 -0.50
N ILE A 10 0.51 -0.88 0.46
CA ILE A 10 1.81 -0.28 0.18
C ILE A 10 2.90 -1.28 0.59
N ALA A 11 3.83 -1.54 -0.33
CA ALA A 11 4.99 -2.38 -0.08
C ALA A 11 6.25 -1.54 -0.23
N GLU A 12 6.83 -1.13 0.91
CA GLU A 12 8.01 -0.28 0.96
C GLU A 12 8.82 -0.62 2.20
N ASP A 13 10.10 -0.95 2.01
CA ASP A 13 10.96 -1.39 3.11
C ASP A 13 11.57 -0.23 3.93
N GLU A 14 11.48 1.00 3.41
CA GLU A 14 11.98 2.18 4.12
C GLU A 14 10.84 2.87 4.85
N PRO A 15 10.84 2.89 6.19
CA PRO A 15 9.72 3.48 6.93
C PRO A 15 9.46 4.95 6.60
N LEU A 16 10.52 5.74 6.40
CA LEU A 16 10.34 7.15 6.09
C LEU A 16 9.74 7.35 4.70
N LEU A 17 10.14 6.52 3.73
CA LEU A 17 9.57 6.58 2.40
C LEU A 17 8.12 6.11 2.40
N ALA A 18 7.82 5.08 3.18
CA ALA A 18 6.45 4.61 3.32
C ALA A 18 5.55 5.70 3.90
N ALA A 19 6.02 6.40 4.93
CA ALA A 19 5.26 7.49 5.54
C ALA A 19 5.06 8.65 4.56
N ALA A 20 6.10 9.00 3.81
CA ALA A 20 6.00 10.07 2.81
C ALA A 20 5.00 9.70 1.71
N LEU A 21 5.03 8.46 1.25
CA LEU A 21 4.09 7.98 0.24
C LEU A 21 2.65 8.05 0.74
N GLN A 22 2.43 7.65 1.99
CA GLN A 22 1.09 7.73 2.60
C GLN A 22 0.59 9.16 2.63
N GLN A 23 1.44 10.11 3.02
CA GLN A 23 1.06 11.51 3.05
C GLN A 23 0.71 12.05 1.68
N GLU A 24 1.52 11.71 0.67
CA GLU A 24 1.26 12.13 -0.70
C GLU A 24 -0.04 11.54 -1.23
N LEU A 25 -0.30 10.28 -0.94
CA LEU A 25 -1.54 9.63 -1.36
C LEU A 25 -2.77 10.25 -0.70
N ARG A 26 -2.67 10.60 0.59
CA ARG A 26 -3.77 11.25 1.27
C ARG A 26 -4.08 12.61 0.68
N ALA A 27 -3.06 13.34 0.25
CA ALA A 27 -3.26 14.64 -0.37
C ALA A 27 -3.83 14.53 -1.78
N ALA A 28 -3.31 13.58 -2.58
CA ALA A 28 -3.71 13.43 -3.96
C ALA A 28 -4.99 12.62 -4.15
N TRP A 29 -5.26 11.72 -3.24
CA TRP A 29 -6.41 10.80 -3.34
C TRP A 29 -7.04 10.60 -1.96
N PRO A 30 -7.80 11.58 -1.47
CA PRO A 30 -8.35 11.53 -0.10
C PRO A 30 -9.27 10.35 0.17
N GLU A 31 -9.93 9.82 -0.85
CA GLU A 31 -10.85 8.70 -0.69
C GLU A 31 -10.14 7.36 -0.52
N LEU A 32 -8.86 7.30 -0.87
CA LEU A 32 -8.11 6.05 -0.80
C LEU A 32 -7.88 5.63 0.65
N GLN A 33 -8.21 4.38 0.96
CA GLN A 33 -7.95 3.80 2.27
C GLN A 33 -6.69 2.93 2.19
N ILE A 34 -5.72 3.23 3.02
CA ILE A 34 -4.50 2.44 3.09
C ILE A 34 -4.75 1.29 4.06
N ALA A 35 -4.97 0.11 3.50
CA ALA A 35 -5.34 -1.07 4.30
C ALA A 35 -4.16 -1.64 5.07
N ALA A 36 -2.96 -1.58 4.48
CA ALA A 36 -1.76 -2.06 5.14
C ALA A 36 -0.52 -1.48 4.47
N THR A 37 0.58 -1.44 5.22
CA THR A 37 1.91 -1.11 4.71
C THR A 37 2.85 -2.22 5.17
N VAL A 38 3.55 -2.82 4.21
CA VAL A 38 4.45 -3.94 4.49
C VAL A 38 5.86 -3.61 4.01
N GLY A 39 6.85 -4.30 4.59
CA GLY A 39 8.24 -3.98 4.37
C GLY A 39 9.01 -4.92 3.45
N ASP A 40 8.37 -5.95 2.90
CA ASP A 40 9.05 -6.89 2.02
C ASP A 40 8.07 -7.53 1.05
N GLY A 41 8.65 -8.20 0.02
CA GLY A 41 7.83 -8.78 -1.04
C GLY A 41 6.96 -9.94 -0.58
N LEU A 42 7.47 -10.77 0.33
CA LEU A 42 6.70 -11.91 0.82
C LEU A 42 5.48 -11.45 1.62
N SER A 43 5.68 -10.50 2.52
CA SER A 43 4.57 -9.92 3.28
C SER A 43 3.56 -9.24 2.35
N ALA A 44 4.04 -8.59 1.29
CA ALA A 44 3.16 -7.96 0.32
C ALA A 44 2.25 -8.98 -0.36
N VAL A 45 2.81 -10.11 -0.77
CA VAL A 45 2.00 -11.18 -1.39
C VAL A 45 0.97 -11.72 -0.39
N GLN A 46 1.39 -11.99 0.84
CA GLN A 46 0.50 -12.52 1.87
C GLN A 46 -0.64 -11.56 2.15
N GLN A 47 -0.34 -10.26 2.31
CA GLN A 47 -1.36 -9.26 2.60
C GLN A 47 -2.25 -9.00 1.39
N ALA A 48 -1.70 -9.06 0.18
CA ALA A 48 -2.53 -8.90 -1.02
C ALA A 48 -3.56 -10.01 -1.12
N LEU A 49 -3.17 -11.23 -0.81
CA LEU A 49 -4.10 -12.36 -0.82
C LEU A 49 -5.16 -12.23 0.28
N ALA A 50 -4.77 -11.76 1.45
CA ALA A 50 -5.68 -11.64 2.59
C ALA A 50 -6.62 -10.45 2.45
N LEU A 51 -6.12 -9.31 2.01
CA LEU A 51 -6.87 -8.05 2.00
C LEU A 51 -7.56 -7.76 0.68
N GLN A 52 -7.06 -8.35 -0.40
CA GLN A 52 -7.60 -8.13 -1.75
C GLN A 52 -7.75 -6.64 -2.07
N PRO A 53 -6.64 -5.88 -2.02
CA PRO A 53 -6.72 -4.44 -2.26
C PRO A 53 -7.05 -4.14 -3.72
N ASP A 54 -7.59 -2.94 -3.95
CA ASP A 54 -7.86 -2.47 -5.31
C ASP A 54 -6.61 -1.99 -6.00
N VAL A 55 -5.64 -1.47 -5.23
CA VAL A 55 -4.42 -0.87 -5.76
C VAL A 55 -3.22 -1.35 -4.94
N LEU A 56 -2.12 -1.61 -5.64
CA LEU A 56 -0.86 -2.01 -5.02
C LEU A 56 0.22 -0.99 -5.38
N PHE A 57 0.91 -0.46 -4.37
CA PHE A 57 2.06 0.42 -4.56
C PHE A 57 3.31 -0.34 -4.15
N PHE A 58 4.20 -0.58 -5.09
CA PHE A 58 5.40 -1.39 -4.90
C PHE A 58 6.66 -0.57 -5.15
N ASP A 59 7.64 -0.71 -4.27
CA ASP A 59 8.99 -0.25 -4.55
C ASP A 59 9.76 -1.40 -5.18
N ILE A 60 10.15 -1.23 -6.44
CA ILE A 60 10.85 -2.28 -7.19
C ILE A 60 12.26 -2.54 -6.69
N ARG A 61 12.79 -1.69 -5.81
CA ARG A 61 14.12 -1.88 -5.22
C ARG A 61 14.08 -2.65 -3.91
N MET A 62 12.92 -3.20 -3.56
CA MET A 62 12.71 -3.86 -2.29
C MET A 62 13.57 -5.13 -2.17
N PRO A 63 14.28 -5.34 -1.04
CA PRO A 63 15.04 -6.56 -0.86
C PRO A 63 14.16 -7.80 -0.85
N GLY A 64 14.74 -8.94 -1.21
CA GLY A 64 14.04 -10.22 -1.18
C GLY A 64 13.24 -10.54 -2.43
N GLN A 65 13.45 -9.79 -3.45
CA GLN A 65 12.81 -10.05 -4.74
C GLN A 65 13.67 -10.83 -5.68
#